data_821c310a940f22b711928cb62cf1d0a3
#
_entry.id   821c310a940f22b711928cb62cf1d0a3
#
_cell.length_a   1.000
_cell.length_b   1.000
_cell.length_c   1.000
_cell.angle_alpha   90.00
_cell.angle_beta   90.00
_cell.angle_gamma   90.00
#
_symmetry.space_group_name_H-M   'P 1'
#
loop_
_entity.id
_entity.type
_entity.pdbx_description
1 polymer ?
#
loop_
_entity_poly.entity_id
_entity_poly.type
_entity_poly.pdbx_seq_one_letter_code
_entity_poly.pdbx_strand_id
1 'polypeptide(L)'
;VCSDTERDLKLFYDSKMKRMPTVQDRLRWMQQIFKYQKNQIFIHHLVEDGIPSYPNGWQAWSEAVKNLFEEKQFTPTMVFSSEPQDKAPYEKYLGLEVSLVDPDRSFFNVSATKIRTTPFQYWKFIPKEVRPFFAKTIAILGGESSGKSVLVSKLAAVFNTTSAWEYGREYVFEKLGGDEQAMQYSDYPQM
;
A
#
# COMPACT_ATOMS: atom_id res chain seq x y z
N VAL A 1 6.20 2.65 10.01
CA VAL A 1 4.84 2.94 9.48
C VAL A 1 4.02 3.49 10.61
N CYS A 2 3.64 4.76 10.54
CA CYS A 2 2.81 5.41 11.53
C CYS A 2 1.32 5.17 11.26
N SER A 3 0.50 5.10 12.31
CA SER A 3 -0.97 5.08 12.21
C SER A 3 -1.60 6.01 13.25
N ASP A 4 -2.62 6.71 12.83
CA ASP A 4 -3.47 7.55 13.66
C ASP A 4 -4.88 7.46 13.09
N THR A 5 -5.82 6.99 13.91
CA THR A 5 -7.17 6.66 13.45
C THR A 5 -7.90 7.89 12.89
N GLU A 6 -7.85 9.02 13.59
CA GLU A 6 -8.55 10.24 13.15
C GLU A 6 -7.90 10.86 11.92
N ARG A 7 -6.55 10.96 11.91
CA ARG A 7 -5.79 11.50 10.79
C ARG A 7 -5.94 10.63 9.56
N ASP A 8 -5.84 9.31 9.69
CA ASP A 8 -5.96 8.38 8.58
C ASP A 8 -7.38 8.46 7.96
N LEU A 9 -8.44 8.56 8.78
CA LEU A 9 -9.80 8.79 8.31
C LEU A 9 -9.94 10.14 7.58
N LYS A 10 -9.40 11.21 8.16
CA LYS A 10 -9.42 12.54 7.51
C LYS A 10 -8.72 12.50 6.16
N LEU A 11 -7.51 11.92 6.08
CA LEU A 11 -6.77 11.77 4.83
C LEU A 11 -7.53 10.94 3.79
N PHE A 12 -8.31 9.96 4.23
CA PHE A 12 -9.17 9.18 3.35
C PHE A 12 -10.33 10.02 2.81
N TYR A 13 -11.06 10.74 3.67
CA TYR A 13 -12.18 11.59 3.25
C TYR A 13 -11.73 12.76 2.35
N ASP A 14 -10.53 13.30 2.57
CA ASP A 14 -9.93 14.34 1.73
C ASP A 14 -9.36 13.78 0.40
N SER A 15 -9.48 12.48 0.16
CA SER A 15 -8.96 11.80 -1.02
C SER A 15 -10.05 11.36 -1.98
N LYS A 16 -9.63 10.81 -3.13
CA LYS A 16 -10.53 10.12 -4.08
C LYS A 16 -10.37 8.59 -4.02
N MET A 17 -9.79 8.07 -2.96
CA MET A 17 -9.64 6.63 -2.79
C MET A 17 -10.99 5.96 -2.51
N LYS A 18 -11.18 4.75 -3.03
CA LYS A 18 -12.41 3.97 -2.81
C LYS A 18 -12.46 3.30 -1.45
N ARG A 19 -11.31 3.01 -0.87
CA ARG A 19 -11.16 2.45 0.47
C ARG A 19 -9.91 3.02 1.14
N MET A 20 -9.92 3.06 2.46
CA MET A 20 -8.75 3.44 3.23
C MET A 20 -7.76 2.28 3.29
N PRO A 21 -6.45 2.52 3.05
CA PRO A 21 -5.45 1.50 3.29
C PRO A 21 -5.31 1.23 4.79
N THR A 22 -5.41 -0.02 5.16
CA THR A 22 -5.20 -0.44 6.56
C THR A 22 -3.71 -0.35 6.93
N VAL A 23 -3.42 -0.41 8.23
CA VAL A 23 -2.04 -0.51 8.72
C VAL A 23 -1.37 -1.77 8.16
N GLN A 24 -2.09 -2.90 8.14
CA GLN A 24 -1.63 -4.17 7.58
C GLN A 24 -1.34 -4.07 6.08
N ASP A 25 -2.16 -3.35 5.31
CA ASP A 25 -1.87 -3.07 3.90
C ASP A 25 -0.52 -2.34 3.76
N ARG A 26 -0.34 -1.26 4.53
CA ARG A 26 0.88 -0.43 4.49
C ARG A 26 2.13 -1.22 4.91
N LEU A 27 2.05 -2.00 5.98
CA LEU A 27 3.14 -2.86 6.43
C LEU A 27 3.50 -3.91 5.38
N ARG A 28 2.49 -4.61 4.84
CA ARG A 28 2.68 -5.62 3.78
C ARG A 28 3.34 -5.02 2.54
N TRP A 29 2.91 -3.84 2.10
CA TRP A 29 3.53 -3.17 0.96
C TRP A 29 5.01 -2.87 1.21
N MET A 30 5.35 -2.29 2.35
CA MET A 30 6.74 -2.02 2.70
C MET A 30 7.57 -3.30 2.75
N GLN A 31 7.05 -4.36 3.37
CA GLN A 31 7.71 -5.67 3.41
C GLN A 31 7.91 -6.29 2.03
N GLN A 32 6.94 -6.12 1.12
CA GLN A 32 7.04 -6.62 -0.25
C GLN A 32 8.03 -5.79 -1.09
N ILE A 33 8.00 -4.46 -0.97
CA ILE A 33 8.93 -3.57 -1.66
C ILE A 33 10.37 -3.91 -1.29
N PHE A 34 10.64 -4.11 0.01
CA PHE A 34 11.98 -4.35 0.53
C PHE A 34 12.29 -5.83 0.82
N LYS A 35 11.56 -6.75 0.19
CA LYS A 35 11.69 -8.21 0.48
C LYS A 35 13.09 -8.78 0.27
N TYR A 36 13.89 -8.18 -0.61
CA TYR A 36 15.26 -8.60 -0.87
C TYR A 36 16.31 -7.93 0.04
N GLN A 37 15.91 -6.91 0.81
CA GLN A 37 16.75 -6.17 1.76
C GLN A 37 16.41 -6.47 3.23
N LYS A 38 15.86 -7.64 3.53
CA LYS A 38 15.36 -8.01 4.88
C LYS A 38 16.41 -7.90 5.99
N ASN A 39 17.69 -8.07 5.66
CA ASN A 39 18.79 -7.96 6.63
C ASN A 39 19.31 -6.53 6.80
N GLN A 40 18.80 -5.57 6.03
CA GLN A 40 19.25 -4.18 6.03
C GLN A 40 18.11 -3.20 6.36
N ILE A 41 16.87 -3.57 6.07
CA ILE A 41 15.70 -2.72 6.25
C ILE A 41 14.72 -3.38 7.20
N PHE A 42 14.49 -2.73 8.33
CA PHE A 42 13.54 -3.17 9.35
C PHE A 42 12.33 -2.25 9.33
N ILE A 43 11.13 -2.84 9.31
CA ILE A 43 9.88 -2.10 9.18
C ILE A 43 9.09 -2.29 10.48
N HIS A 44 8.90 -1.18 11.18
CA HIS A 44 8.17 -1.16 12.44
C HIS A 44 6.90 -0.34 12.31
N HIS A 45 5.93 -0.63 13.16
CA HIS A 45 4.69 0.12 13.29
C HIS A 45 4.78 1.02 14.53
N LEU A 46 4.42 2.28 14.36
CA LEU A 46 4.24 3.25 15.43
C LEU A 46 2.78 3.67 15.47
N VAL A 47 2.14 3.49 16.62
CA VAL A 47 0.78 3.98 16.89
C VAL A 47 0.88 5.41 17.38
N GLU A 48 0.17 6.33 16.73
CA GLU A 48 0.16 7.76 17.04
C GLU A 48 -1.19 8.23 17.59
N ASP A 49 -2.12 7.29 17.85
CA ASP A 49 -3.42 7.61 18.45
C ASP A 49 -3.23 8.35 19.79
N GLY A 50 -3.88 9.50 19.93
CA GLY A 50 -3.76 10.37 21.11
C GLY A 50 -2.55 11.30 21.12
N ILE A 51 -1.66 11.23 20.13
CA ILE A 51 -0.59 12.23 19.98
C ILE A 51 -1.18 13.48 19.32
N PRO A 52 -0.96 14.68 19.91
CA PRO A 52 -1.46 15.91 19.32
C PRO A 52 -1.01 16.10 17.89
N SER A 53 -1.87 16.66 17.05
CA SER A 53 -1.54 16.93 15.65
C SER A 53 -0.38 17.93 15.51
N TYR A 54 0.33 17.83 14.37
CA TYR A 54 1.37 18.80 14.01
C TYR A 54 0.86 20.26 14.13
N PRO A 55 1.68 21.20 14.64
CA PRO A 55 3.07 21.04 15.09
C PRO A 55 3.23 20.65 16.57
N ASN A 56 2.15 20.50 17.34
CA ASN A 56 2.19 20.37 18.80
C ASN A 56 2.57 18.98 19.31
N GLY A 57 2.51 17.96 18.45
CA GLY A 57 2.75 16.55 18.82
C GLY A 57 4.21 16.13 18.90
N TRP A 58 5.18 16.98 18.55
CA TRP A 58 6.58 16.58 18.39
C TRP A 58 7.19 15.93 19.64
N GLN A 59 6.92 16.46 20.81
CA GLN A 59 7.47 15.90 22.05
C GLN A 59 6.91 14.49 22.30
N ALA A 60 5.59 14.34 22.34
CA ALA A 60 4.95 13.05 22.59
C ALA A 60 5.31 12.03 21.52
N TRP A 61 5.36 12.46 20.25
CA TRP A 61 5.78 11.62 19.13
C TRP A 61 7.22 11.14 19.29
N SER A 62 8.14 12.03 19.65
CA SER A 62 9.55 11.68 19.84
C SER A 62 9.77 10.71 21.00
N GLU A 63 8.99 10.84 22.08
CA GLU A 63 8.98 9.89 23.19
C GLU A 63 8.52 8.50 22.73
N ALA A 64 7.44 8.43 21.96
CA ALA A 64 6.96 7.16 21.39
C ALA A 64 7.99 6.50 20.47
N VAL A 65 8.69 7.31 19.66
CA VAL A 65 9.78 6.83 18.78
C VAL A 65 10.97 6.32 19.59
N LYS A 66 11.38 7.03 20.65
CA LYS A 66 12.48 6.60 21.53
C LYS A 66 12.14 5.29 22.25
N ASN A 67 10.94 5.15 22.75
CA ASN A 67 10.46 3.90 23.36
C ASN A 67 10.53 2.74 22.37
N LEU A 68 10.16 2.98 21.08
CA LEU A 68 10.29 1.98 20.03
C LEU A 68 11.76 1.60 19.77
N PHE A 69 12.69 2.57 19.78
CA PHE A 69 14.12 2.30 19.65
C PHE A 69 14.63 1.42 20.79
N GLU A 70 14.24 1.72 22.03
CA GLU A 70 14.62 0.93 23.21
C GLU A 70 14.04 -0.49 23.14
N GLU A 71 12.74 -0.62 22.83
CA GLU A 71 12.09 -1.93 22.68
C GLU A 71 12.77 -2.82 21.64
N LYS A 72 13.20 -2.20 20.52
CA LYS A 72 13.86 -2.93 19.42
C LYS A 72 15.38 -2.99 19.57
N GLN A 73 15.95 -2.47 20.65
CA GLN A 73 17.38 -2.40 20.89
C GLN A 73 18.15 -1.77 19.71
N PHE A 74 17.58 -0.70 19.17
CA PHE A 74 18.10 0.00 18.00
C PHE A 74 18.63 1.36 18.39
N THR A 75 19.88 1.68 17.99
CA THR A 75 20.50 2.98 18.21
C THR A 75 20.68 3.70 16.89
N PRO A 76 19.74 4.57 16.49
CA PRO A 76 19.86 5.33 15.25
C PRO A 76 20.96 6.38 15.34
N THR A 77 21.58 6.68 14.22
CA THR A 77 22.62 7.71 14.11
C THR A 77 22.15 8.92 13.29
N MET A 78 21.16 8.72 12.43
CA MET A 78 20.69 9.76 11.49
C MET A 78 19.22 9.55 11.12
N VAL A 79 18.55 10.65 10.79
CA VAL A 79 17.19 10.65 10.22
C VAL A 79 17.27 11.11 8.76
N PHE A 80 16.55 10.44 7.87
CA PHE A 80 16.31 10.89 6.50
C PHE A 80 14.91 11.46 6.37
N SER A 81 14.78 12.68 5.84
CA SER A 81 13.49 13.34 5.60
C SER A 81 13.52 14.08 4.26
N SER A 82 12.35 14.22 3.63
CA SER A 82 12.15 15.11 2.48
C SER A 82 11.52 16.46 2.87
N GLU A 83 11.21 16.66 4.15
CA GLU A 83 10.47 17.81 4.64
C GLU A 83 11.40 18.74 5.43
N PRO A 84 11.85 19.88 4.83
CA PRO A 84 12.82 20.78 5.48
C PRO A 84 12.35 21.35 6.82
N GLN A 85 11.04 21.59 6.95
CA GLN A 85 10.44 22.11 8.18
C GLN A 85 10.54 21.15 9.37
N ASP A 86 10.73 19.87 9.12
CA ASP A 86 10.81 18.84 10.16
C ASP A 86 12.23 18.63 10.68
N LYS A 87 13.25 19.23 10.00
CA LYS A 87 14.65 19.09 10.38
C LYS A 87 14.92 19.52 11.80
N ALA A 88 14.59 20.78 12.12
CA ALA A 88 14.85 21.33 13.46
C ALA A 88 14.10 20.58 14.58
N PRO A 89 12.81 20.18 14.42
CA PRO A 89 12.16 19.28 15.36
C PRO A 89 12.86 17.93 15.56
N TYR A 90 13.28 17.24 14.50
CA TYR A 90 14.01 15.97 14.65
C TYR A 90 15.32 16.15 15.43
N GLU A 91 16.13 17.16 15.08
CA GLU A 91 17.36 17.48 15.80
C GLU A 91 17.09 17.80 17.27
N LYS A 92 16.09 18.62 17.55
CA LYS A 92 15.73 19.04 18.91
C LYS A 92 15.22 17.90 19.78
N TYR A 93 14.26 17.10 19.27
CA TYR A 93 13.53 16.14 20.08
C TYR A 93 14.13 14.74 20.08
N LEU A 94 14.74 14.30 18.97
CA LEU A 94 15.42 13.00 18.90
C LEU A 94 16.92 13.11 19.17
N GLY A 95 17.54 14.28 18.98
CA GLY A 95 18.97 14.47 19.13
C GLY A 95 19.78 13.83 17.99
N LEU A 96 19.18 13.65 16.82
CA LEU A 96 19.78 12.97 15.68
C LEU A 96 20.05 13.95 14.54
N GLU A 97 21.16 13.74 13.82
CA GLU A 97 21.45 14.45 12.58
C GLU A 97 20.38 14.15 11.53
N VAL A 98 20.00 15.17 10.74
CA VAL A 98 18.98 15.03 9.70
C VAL A 98 19.57 15.27 8.32
N SER A 99 19.51 14.25 7.47
CA SER A 99 19.83 14.34 6.04
C SER A 99 18.58 14.57 5.23
N LEU A 100 18.52 15.69 4.50
CA LEU A 100 17.39 15.99 3.61
C LEU A 100 17.57 15.31 2.25
N VAL A 101 16.57 14.55 1.83
CA VAL A 101 16.53 13.85 0.55
C VAL A 101 15.47 14.50 -0.34
N ASP A 102 15.91 15.06 -1.48
CA ASP A 102 15.04 15.72 -2.48
C ASP A 102 14.03 16.71 -1.89
N PRO A 103 14.48 17.68 -1.03
CA PRO A 103 13.58 18.59 -0.32
C PRO A 103 12.73 19.45 -1.26
N ASP A 104 13.28 19.83 -2.41
CA ASP A 104 12.60 20.62 -3.44
C ASP A 104 11.78 19.76 -4.41
N ARG A 105 11.76 18.42 -4.21
CA ARG A 105 11.08 17.45 -5.09
C ARG A 105 11.48 17.60 -6.57
N SER A 106 12.75 17.92 -6.81
CA SER A 106 13.30 18.12 -8.16
C SER A 106 13.51 16.81 -8.90
N PHE A 107 13.84 15.71 -8.19
CA PHE A 107 13.97 14.38 -8.74
C PHE A 107 12.63 13.62 -8.78
N PHE A 108 11.84 13.73 -7.70
CA PHE A 108 10.56 13.03 -7.55
C PHE A 108 9.42 14.01 -7.31
N ASN A 109 8.92 14.66 -8.38
CA ASN A 109 7.81 15.61 -8.29
C ASN A 109 6.48 14.92 -7.98
N VAL A 110 6.41 14.30 -6.81
CA VAL A 110 5.24 13.56 -6.31
C VAL A 110 5.07 13.76 -4.81
N SER A 111 3.84 13.68 -4.34
CA SER A 111 3.51 13.63 -2.91
C SER A 111 2.45 12.57 -2.65
N ALA A 112 2.34 12.13 -1.41
CA ALA A 112 1.31 11.19 -0.99
C ALA A 112 -0.10 11.75 -1.28
N THR A 113 -0.30 13.06 -1.12
CA THR A 113 -1.56 13.74 -1.45
C THR A 113 -1.87 13.64 -2.94
N LYS A 114 -0.91 13.92 -3.83
CA LYS A 114 -1.08 13.77 -5.28
C LYS A 114 -1.46 12.34 -5.66
N ILE A 115 -0.80 11.33 -5.07
CA ILE A 115 -1.13 9.92 -5.31
C ILE A 115 -2.55 9.60 -4.83
N ARG A 116 -2.94 10.03 -3.62
CA ARG A 116 -4.29 9.75 -3.09
C ARG A 116 -5.41 10.40 -3.90
N THR A 117 -5.16 11.58 -4.48
CA THR A 117 -6.17 12.31 -5.25
C THR A 117 -6.24 11.90 -6.72
N THR A 118 -5.09 11.63 -7.35
CA THR A 118 -5.00 11.32 -8.78
C THR A 118 -3.99 10.18 -9.06
N PRO A 119 -4.23 8.96 -8.54
CA PRO A 119 -3.26 7.86 -8.58
C PRO A 119 -2.83 7.49 -10.01
N PHE A 120 -3.73 7.56 -10.99
CA PHE A 120 -3.42 7.20 -12.38
C PHE A 120 -2.49 8.22 -13.07
N GLN A 121 -2.55 9.49 -12.68
CA GLN A 121 -1.63 10.52 -13.18
C GLN A 121 -0.20 10.28 -12.66
N TYR A 122 -0.07 9.77 -11.44
CA TYR A 122 1.21 9.50 -10.79
C TYR A 122 1.57 8.00 -10.75
N TRP A 123 0.97 7.21 -11.65
CA TRP A 123 1.09 5.74 -11.67
C TRP A 123 2.52 5.23 -11.67
N LYS A 124 3.41 5.92 -12.41
CA LYS A 124 4.83 5.54 -12.49
C LYS A 124 5.57 5.60 -11.14
N PHE A 125 5.09 6.44 -10.22
CA PHE A 125 5.66 6.58 -8.87
C PHE A 125 5.08 5.60 -7.85
N ILE A 126 4.03 4.87 -8.22
CA ILE A 126 3.41 3.88 -7.34
C ILE A 126 4.13 2.54 -7.53
N PRO A 127 4.77 1.99 -6.47
CA PRO A 127 5.39 0.68 -6.54
C PRO A 127 4.41 -0.39 -7.02
N LYS A 128 4.91 -1.36 -7.78
CA LYS A 128 4.06 -2.42 -8.36
C LYS A 128 3.28 -3.20 -7.30
N GLU A 129 3.84 -3.34 -6.11
CA GLU A 129 3.24 -4.00 -4.96
C GLU A 129 2.00 -3.25 -4.42
N VAL A 130 1.93 -1.93 -4.66
CA VAL A 130 0.84 -1.06 -4.20
C VAL A 130 -0.22 -0.83 -5.29
N ARG A 131 0.16 -0.96 -6.57
CA ARG A 131 -0.74 -0.71 -7.72
C ARG A 131 -2.07 -1.45 -7.67
N PRO A 132 -2.15 -2.72 -7.22
CA PRO A 132 -3.42 -3.44 -7.11
C PRO A 132 -4.45 -2.74 -6.21
N PHE A 133 -4.00 -1.98 -5.22
CA PHE A 133 -4.88 -1.20 -4.34
C PHE A 133 -5.64 -0.10 -5.08
N PHE A 134 -5.00 0.53 -6.06
CA PHE A 134 -5.58 1.62 -6.88
C PHE A 134 -6.20 1.10 -8.19
N ALA A 135 -5.95 -0.14 -8.58
CA ALA A 135 -6.44 -0.69 -9.83
C ALA A 135 -7.97 -0.72 -9.87
N LYS A 136 -8.53 -0.46 -11.05
CA LYS A 136 -9.95 -0.65 -11.31
C LYS A 136 -10.15 -2.09 -11.80
N THR A 137 -11.08 -2.79 -11.16
CA THR A 137 -11.51 -4.13 -11.58
C THR A 137 -12.80 -4.02 -12.35
N ILE A 138 -12.87 -4.67 -13.51
CA ILE A 138 -14.06 -4.78 -14.34
C ILE A 138 -14.45 -6.25 -14.36
N ALA A 139 -15.67 -6.58 -13.92
CA ALA A 139 -16.23 -7.92 -14.04
C ALA A 139 -17.11 -8.00 -15.28
N ILE A 140 -16.91 -9.04 -16.09
CA ILE A 140 -17.74 -9.36 -17.26
C ILE A 140 -18.64 -10.52 -16.87
N LEU A 141 -19.94 -10.28 -16.84
CA LEU A 141 -20.95 -11.24 -16.46
C LEU A 141 -21.82 -11.61 -17.69
N GLY A 142 -22.36 -12.81 -17.70
CA GLY A 142 -23.24 -13.29 -18.76
C GLY A 142 -23.41 -14.80 -18.73
N GLY A 143 -24.35 -15.32 -19.50
CA GLY A 143 -24.61 -16.75 -19.62
C GLY A 143 -23.42 -17.53 -20.16
N GLU A 144 -23.51 -18.84 -20.06
CA GLU A 144 -22.52 -19.75 -20.64
C GLU A 144 -22.40 -19.53 -22.17
N SER A 145 -21.21 -19.75 -22.70
CA SER A 145 -20.89 -19.61 -24.13
C SER A 145 -21.19 -18.23 -24.77
N SER A 146 -21.45 -17.18 -23.95
CA SER A 146 -21.76 -15.82 -24.44
C SER A 146 -20.52 -15.01 -24.87
N GLY A 147 -19.33 -15.62 -24.90
CA GLY A 147 -18.09 -14.96 -25.35
C GLY A 147 -17.39 -14.10 -24.32
N LYS A 148 -17.73 -14.22 -23.01
CA LYS A 148 -17.12 -13.44 -21.91
C LYS A 148 -15.60 -13.49 -21.92
N SER A 149 -15.02 -14.69 -21.96
CA SER A 149 -13.56 -14.89 -21.91
C SER A 149 -12.86 -14.25 -23.13
N VAL A 150 -13.48 -14.31 -24.30
CA VAL A 150 -12.98 -13.64 -25.51
C VAL A 150 -13.02 -12.12 -25.34
N LEU A 151 -14.10 -11.59 -24.80
CA LEU A 151 -14.24 -10.15 -24.53
C LEU A 151 -13.21 -9.68 -23.50
N VAL A 152 -13.02 -10.43 -22.41
CA VAL A 152 -12.01 -10.13 -21.38
C VAL A 152 -10.61 -10.06 -21.99
N SER A 153 -10.22 -11.05 -22.82
CA SER A 153 -8.92 -11.07 -23.48
C SER A 153 -8.73 -9.89 -24.43
N LYS A 154 -9.77 -9.55 -25.21
CA LYS A 154 -9.72 -8.40 -26.12
C LYS A 154 -9.61 -7.07 -25.37
N LEU A 155 -10.38 -6.89 -24.29
CA LEU A 155 -10.29 -5.68 -23.46
C LEU A 155 -8.94 -5.57 -22.78
N ALA A 156 -8.38 -6.67 -22.25
CA ALA A 156 -7.03 -6.67 -21.66
C ALA A 156 -5.97 -6.22 -22.68
N ALA A 157 -6.06 -6.69 -23.92
CA ALA A 157 -5.16 -6.27 -25.00
C ALA A 157 -5.34 -4.79 -25.38
N VAL A 158 -6.59 -4.32 -25.56
CA VAL A 158 -6.90 -2.92 -25.92
C VAL A 158 -6.42 -1.95 -24.84
N PHE A 159 -6.63 -2.27 -23.58
CA PHE A 159 -6.24 -1.42 -22.44
C PHE A 159 -4.81 -1.67 -21.95
N ASN A 160 -4.06 -2.56 -22.61
CA ASN A 160 -2.70 -2.96 -22.20
C ASN A 160 -2.63 -3.29 -20.69
N THR A 161 -3.52 -4.18 -20.23
CA THR A 161 -3.67 -4.57 -18.83
C THR A 161 -3.74 -6.09 -18.71
N THR A 162 -3.86 -6.57 -17.46
CA THR A 162 -4.00 -8.01 -17.18
C THR A 162 -5.47 -8.39 -17.05
N SER A 163 -5.78 -9.66 -17.32
CA SER A 163 -7.06 -10.29 -16.98
C SER A 163 -6.87 -11.35 -15.91
N ALA A 164 -7.88 -11.52 -15.07
CA ALA A 164 -7.96 -12.69 -14.22
C ALA A 164 -8.54 -13.85 -15.05
N TRP A 165 -7.90 -15.00 -14.94
CA TRP A 165 -8.39 -16.22 -15.56
C TRP A 165 -9.66 -16.72 -14.87
N GLU A 166 -10.45 -17.53 -15.56
CA GLU A 166 -11.67 -18.14 -15.01
C GLU A 166 -11.28 -19.33 -14.13
N TYR A 167 -11.18 -19.07 -12.82
CA TYR A 167 -10.71 -20.09 -11.85
C TYR A 167 -11.59 -21.33 -11.82
N GLY A 168 -12.87 -21.21 -12.04
CA GLY A 168 -13.79 -22.35 -12.12
C GLY A 168 -13.37 -23.40 -13.14
N ARG A 169 -12.86 -22.97 -14.28
CA ARG A 169 -12.37 -23.88 -15.32
C ARG A 169 -11.07 -24.57 -14.90
N GLU A 170 -10.14 -23.89 -14.26
CA GLU A 170 -8.95 -24.50 -13.68
C GLU A 170 -9.32 -25.51 -12.59
N TYR A 171 -10.26 -25.17 -11.73
CA TYR A 171 -10.74 -26.07 -10.68
C TYR A 171 -11.29 -27.37 -11.25
N VAL A 172 -12.16 -27.29 -12.27
CA VAL A 172 -12.69 -28.49 -12.97
C VAL A 172 -11.55 -29.33 -13.54
N PHE A 173 -10.58 -28.71 -14.18
CA PHE A 173 -9.44 -29.42 -14.76
C PHE A 173 -8.57 -30.09 -13.69
N GLU A 174 -8.20 -29.36 -12.65
CA GLU A 174 -7.25 -29.85 -11.63
C GLU A 174 -7.89 -30.79 -10.60
N LYS A 175 -9.16 -30.55 -10.22
CA LYS A 175 -9.82 -31.29 -9.15
C LYS A 175 -10.80 -32.34 -9.64
N LEU A 176 -11.43 -32.11 -10.78
CA LEU A 176 -12.48 -32.99 -11.30
C LEU A 176 -12.04 -33.70 -12.60
N GLY A 177 -10.75 -33.65 -12.97
CA GLY A 177 -10.22 -34.32 -14.14
C GLY A 177 -10.80 -33.85 -15.47
N GLY A 178 -11.37 -32.65 -15.52
CA GLY A 178 -12.02 -32.07 -16.71
C GLY A 178 -13.51 -32.38 -16.84
N ASP A 179 -14.10 -33.07 -15.88
CA ASP A 179 -15.53 -33.40 -15.88
C ASP A 179 -16.33 -32.33 -15.15
N GLU A 180 -16.93 -31.41 -15.92
CA GLU A 180 -17.80 -30.36 -15.39
C GLU A 180 -19.08 -30.90 -14.72
N GLN A 181 -19.55 -32.11 -15.12
CA GLN A 181 -20.75 -32.72 -14.53
C GLN A 181 -20.48 -33.29 -13.14
N ALA A 182 -19.21 -33.50 -12.78
CA ALA A 182 -18.80 -33.93 -11.45
C ALA A 182 -18.83 -32.79 -10.42
N MET A 183 -19.05 -31.51 -10.85
CA MET A 183 -19.08 -30.36 -9.96
C MET A 183 -20.29 -30.41 -9.01
N GLN A 184 -20.04 -30.21 -7.71
CA GLN A 184 -21.07 -30.18 -6.68
C GLN A 184 -21.22 -28.77 -6.11
N TYR A 185 -22.37 -28.51 -5.46
CA TYR A 185 -22.63 -27.22 -4.84
C TYR A 185 -21.57 -26.84 -3.77
N SER A 186 -20.99 -27.84 -3.09
CA SER A 186 -19.91 -27.67 -2.13
C SER A 186 -18.58 -27.16 -2.72
N ASP A 187 -18.41 -27.23 -4.04
CA ASP A 187 -17.17 -26.79 -4.70
C ASP A 187 -17.13 -25.28 -4.91
N TYR A 188 -18.32 -24.63 -5.03
CA TYR A 188 -18.40 -23.18 -5.28
C TYR A 188 -17.68 -22.29 -4.25
N PRO A 189 -17.71 -22.56 -2.94
CA PRO A 189 -16.97 -21.77 -1.97
C PRO A 189 -15.44 -21.87 -2.10
N GLN A 190 -14.92 -22.87 -2.83
CA GLN A 190 -13.50 -23.12 -3.05
C GLN A 190 -13.00 -22.49 -4.36
N MET A 191 -13.91 -22.06 -5.23
CA MET A 191 -13.67 -21.39 -6.51
C MET A 191 -13.65 -19.87 -6.36
#